data_713e7144a68d8939cc7dcf83e817a5a0
#
_entry.id   713e7144a68d8939cc7dcf83e817a5a0
#
_cell.length_a   1.000
_cell.length_b   1.000
_cell.length_c   1.000
_cell.angle_alpha   90.00
_cell.angle_beta   90.00
_cell.angle_gamma   90.00
#
_symmetry.space_group_name_H-M   'P 1'
#
loop_
_entity.id
_entity.type
_entity.pdbx_description
1 polymer ?
#
loop_
_entity_poly.entity_id
_entity_poly.type
_entity_poly.pdbx_seq_one_letter_code
_entity_poly.pdbx_strand_id
1 'polypeptide(L)'
;MRIHVRSNGAQARSTLERNTLRLLCSVLIKSGTRLEICHLLDPAIFQDPLQRVVFEEIRELGTIESRRLRQLLPARVTNRGFPDFDLHEFLASHEASEQDIDGLFESALRLLDLSHPDEEHLSE
;
A
#
# COMPACT_ATOMS: atom_id res chain seq x y z
N MET A 1 -0.48 -11.51 27.48
CA MET A 1 -1.72 -11.71 26.72
C MET A 1 -2.21 -10.44 26.08
N ARG A 2 -2.49 -9.43 26.90
CA ARG A 2 -3.00 -8.17 26.36
C ARG A 2 -2.02 -7.47 25.47
N ILE A 3 -0.74 -7.63 25.76
CA ILE A 3 0.31 -7.05 24.92
C ILE A 3 0.25 -7.63 23.52
N HIS A 4 -0.07 -8.91 23.43
CA HIS A 4 -0.20 -9.56 22.13
C HIS A 4 -1.33 -8.97 21.30
N VAL A 5 -2.43 -8.63 21.97
CA VAL A 5 -3.56 -8.04 21.27
C VAL A 5 -3.18 -6.70 20.65
N ARG A 6 -2.45 -5.88 21.40
CA ARG A 6 -1.99 -4.60 20.87
C ARG A 6 -1.01 -4.77 19.73
N SER A 7 -0.06 -5.69 19.91
CA SER A 7 0.92 -5.96 18.86
C SER A 7 0.22 -6.46 17.62
N ASN A 8 -0.78 -7.31 17.80
CA ASN A 8 -1.53 -7.83 16.66
C ASN A 8 -2.26 -6.71 15.91
N GLY A 9 -2.78 -5.73 16.65
CA GLY A 9 -3.46 -4.61 16.02
C GLY A 9 -2.52 -3.78 15.16
N ALA A 10 -1.33 -3.46 15.72
CA ALA A 10 -0.34 -2.69 14.98
C ALA A 10 0.16 -3.48 13.77
N GLN A 11 0.41 -4.78 13.98
CA GLN A 11 0.88 -5.62 12.89
C GLN A 11 -0.19 -5.78 11.82
N ALA A 12 -1.45 -5.88 12.24
CA ALA A 12 -2.55 -6.01 11.28
C ALA A 12 -2.63 -4.78 10.38
N ARG A 13 -2.44 -3.59 10.96
CA ARG A 13 -2.45 -2.37 10.15
C ARG A 13 -1.29 -2.31 9.19
N SER A 14 -0.09 -2.62 9.69
CA SER A 14 1.10 -2.62 8.85
C SER A 14 0.98 -3.64 7.72
N THR A 15 0.42 -4.80 8.03
CA THR A 15 0.18 -5.83 7.03
C THR A 15 -0.82 -5.37 6.00
N LEU A 16 -1.87 -4.69 6.42
CA LEU A 16 -2.89 -4.17 5.51
C LEU A 16 -2.29 -3.12 4.58
N GLU A 17 -1.47 -2.21 5.12
CA GLU A 17 -0.77 -1.21 4.31
C GLU A 17 0.11 -1.89 3.26
N ARG A 18 0.91 -2.84 3.71
CA ARG A 18 1.82 -3.53 2.82
C ARG A 18 1.08 -4.34 1.76
N ASN A 19 0.00 -5.01 2.16
CA ASN A 19 -0.78 -5.78 1.23
C ASN A 19 -1.42 -4.90 0.16
N THR A 20 -1.92 -3.74 0.55
CA THR A 20 -2.49 -2.80 -0.40
C THR A 20 -1.43 -2.35 -1.41
N LEU A 21 -0.24 -2.03 -0.93
CA LEU A 21 0.85 -1.63 -1.82
C LEU A 21 1.26 -2.76 -2.75
N ARG A 22 1.29 -3.98 -2.23
CA ARG A 22 1.63 -5.14 -3.03
C ARG A 22 0.67 -5.32 -4.18
N LEU A 23 -0.62 -5.14 -3.90
CA LEU A 23 -1.64 -5.25 -4.94
C LEU A 23 -1.51 -4.14 -5.97
N LEU A 24 -1.18 -2.93 -5.52
CA LEU A 24 -0.97 -1.81 -6.44
C LEU A 24 0.21 -2.06 -7.39
N CYS A 25 1.17 -2.89 -6.97
CA CYS A 25 2.32 -3.23 -7.79
C CYS A 25 2.09 -4.44 -8.67
N SER A 26 0.93 -5.06 -8.60
CA SER A 26 0.66 -6.28 -9.35
C SER A 26 0.65 -6.02 -10.85
N VAL A 27 1.17 -6.98 -11.61
CA VAL A 27 1.09 -6.89 -13.08
C VAL A 27 -0.32 -7.08 -13.59
N LEU A 28 -1.22 -7.59 -12.74
CA LEU A 28 -2.62 -7.82 -13.12
C LEU A 28 -3.46 -6.57 -13.01
N ILE A 29 -3.03 -5.57 -12.25
CA ILE A 29 -3.84 -4.37 -12.07
C ILE A 29 -3.74 -3.48 -13.30
N LYS A 30 -4.87 -2.90 -13.69
CA LYS A 30 -4.89 -1.93 -14.77
C LYS A 30 -4.40 -0.59 -14.25
N SER A 31 -3.65 0.13 -15.07
CA SER A 31 -3.05 1.39 -14.63
C SER A 31 -4.11 2.41 -14.22
N GLY A 32 -5.26 2.43 -14.88
CA GLY A 32 -6.34 3.33 -14.51
C GLY A 32 -6.91 3.00 -13.14
N THR A 33 -7.09 1.72 -12.85
CA THR A 33 -7.58 1.28 -11.55
C THR A 33 -6.56 1.64 -10.46
N ARG A 34 -5.29 1.42 -10.74
CA ARG A 34 -4.24 1.78 -9.79
C ARG A 34 -4.30 3.27 -9.46
N LEU A 35 -4.45 4.09 -10.48
CA LEU A 35 -4.49 5.53 -10.28
C LEU A 35 -5.71 5.94 -9.45
N GLU A 36 -6.86 5.32 -9.70
CA GLU A 36 -8.06 5.59 -8.92
C GLU A 36 -7.85 5.30 -7.44
N ILE A 37 -7.24 4.16 -7.14
CA ILE A 37 -6.97 3.79 -5.75
C ILE A 37 -5.99 4.78 -5.14
N CYS A 38 -4.96 5.19 -5.89
CA CYS A 38 -3.99 6.15 -5.38
C CYS A 38 -4.63 7.50 -5.06
N HIS A 39 -5.65 7.89 -5.82
CA HIS A 39 -6.36 9.14 -5.55
C HIS A 39 -7.29 9.02 -4.36
N LEU A 40 -7.75 7.81 -4.08
CA LEU A 40 -8.61 7.57 -2.93
C LEU A 40 -7.84 7.66 -1.61
N LEU A 41 -6.56 7.32 -1.65
CA LEU A 41 -5.72 7.25 -0.45
C LEU A 41 -4.81 8.48 -0.36
N ASP A 42 -4.53 8.87 0.88
CA ASP A 42 -3.58 9.96 1.16
C ASP A 42 -2.30 9.32 1.69
N PRO A 43 -1.12 9.80 1.30
CA PRO A 43 0.13 9.24 1.82
C PRO A 43 0.20 9.20 3.35
N ALA A 44 -0.44 10.15 4.01
CA ALA A 44 -0.43 10.21 5.47
C ALA A 44 -1.12 9.02 6.12
N ILE A 45 -1.91 8.27 5.36
CA ILE A 45 -2.56 7.05 5.85
C ILE A 45 -1.53 5.98 6.20
N PHE A 46 -0.43 5.97 5.47
CA PHE A 46 0.62 4.98 5.68
C PHE A 46 1.52 5.44 6.82
N GLN A 47 1.49 4.72 7.93
CA GLN A 47 2.22 5.10 9.12
C GLN A 47 3.68 4.69 9.05
N ASP A 48 3.99 3.60 8.38
CA ASP A 48 5.36 3.17 8.21
C ASP A 48 6.08 4.05 7.18
N PRO A 49 7.23 4.62 7.52
CA PRO A 49 7.93 5.53 6.61
C PRO A 49 8.26 4.93 5.26
N LEU A 50 8.72 3.68 5.24
CA LEU A 50 9.03 3.02 3.98
C LEU A 50 7.78 2.83 3.14
N GLN A 51 6.72 2.35 3.76
CA GLN A 51 5.49 2.10 3.04
C GLN A 51 4.89 3.38 2.50
N ARG A 52 5.01 4.47 3.26
CA ARG A 52 4.56 5.77 2.78
C ARG A 52 5.31 6.20 1.53
N VAL A 53 6.64 6.04 1.55
CA VAL A 53 7.46 6.43 0.40
C VAL A 53 7.11 5.56 -0.81
N VAL A 54 6.94 4.25 -0.59
CA VAL A 54 6.54 3.37 -1.69
C VAL A 54 5.23 3.85 -2.31
N PHE A 55 4.24 4.17 -1.48
CA PHE A 55 2.97 4.67 -1.98
C PHE A 55 3.13 5.96 -2.77
N GLU A 56 3.91 6.90 -2.23
CA GLU A 56 4.13 8.18 -2.90
C GLU A 56 4.75 8.00 -4.27
N GLU A 57 5.71 7.08 -4.38
CA GLU A 57 6.36 6.84 -5.67
C GLU A 57 5.43 6.14 -6.64
N ILE A 58 4.61 5.21 -6.16
CA ILE A 58 3.62 4.57 -7.02
C ILE A 58 2.66 5.62 -7.59
N ARG A 59 2.20 6.51 -6.75
CA ARG A 59 1.28 7.56 -7.17
C ARG A 59 1.94 8.52 -8.15
N GLU A 60 3.19 8.86 -7.90
CA GLU A 60 3.95 9.75 -8.76
C GLU A 60 4.14 9.18 -10.15
N LEU A 61 4.32 7.87 -10.25
CA LEU A 61 4.50 7.20 -11.53
C LEU A 61 3.21 7.14 -12.36
N GLY A 62 2.07 7.37 -11.70
CA GLY A 62 0.81 7.57 -12.42
C GLY A 62 0.31 6.37 -13.18
N THR A 63 0.06 6.54 -14.46
CA THR A 63 -0.60 5.53 -15.27
C THR A 63 0.35 4.68 -16.10
N ILE A 64 1.62 4.63 -15.74
CA ILE A 64 2.54 3.77 -16.50
C ILE A 64 2.16 2.30 -16.32
N GLU A 65 2.62 1.49 -17.26
CA GLU A 65 2.37 0.06 -17.22
C GLU A 65 2.96 -0.55 -15.97
N SER A 66 2.28 -1.55 -15.42
CA SER A 66 2.69 -2.16 -14.15
C SER A 66 4.10 -2.74 -14.18
N ARG A 67 4.49 -3.34 -15.29
CA ARG A 67 5.84 -3.88 -15.40
C ARG A 67 6.88 -2.77 -15.37
N ARG A 68 6.58 -1.66 -16.01
CA ARG A 68 7.49 -0.52 -16.01
C ARG A 68 7.58 0.07 -14.61
N LEU A 69 6.45 0.14 -13.91
CA LEU A 69 6.43 0.62 -12.55
C LEU A 69 7.36 -0.21 -11.68
N ARG A 70 7.30 -1.54 -11.80
CA ARG A 70 8.16 -2.42 -11.02
C ARG A 70 9.64 -2.22 -11.35
N GLN A 71 9.94 -1.87 -12.57
CA GLN A 71 11.33 -1.61 -12.97
C GLN A 71 11.86 -0.31 -12.37
N LEU A 72 11.01 0.70 -12.29
CA LEU A 72 11.44 2.02 -11.83
C LEU A 72 11.39 2.20 -10.33
N LEU A 73 10.49 1.49 -9.67
CA LEU A 73 10.21 1.71 -8.25
C LEU A 73 11.43 1.53 -7.34
N PRO A 74 12.24 0.46 -7.50
CA PRO A 74 13.34 0.26 -6.56
C PRO A 74 14.31 1.44 -6.48
N ALA A 75 14.74 1.97 -7.63
CA ALA A 75 15.68 3.07 -7.62
C ALA A 75 15.06 4.33 -7.00
N ARG A 76 13.78 4.55 -7.26
CA ARG A 76 13.12 5.73 -6.73
C ARG A 76 12.99 5.67 -5.21
N VAL A 77 12.67 4.50 -4.68
CA VAL A 77 12.57 4.30 -3.23
C VAL A 77 13.96 4.41 -2.59
N THR A 78 14.96 3.80 -3.23
CA THR A 78 16.33 3.89 -2.77
C THR A 78 16.77 5.35 -2.68
N ASN A 79 16.47 6.14 -3.69
CA ASN A 79 16.85 7.54 -3.72
C ASN A 79 16.13 8.39 -2.68
N ARG A 80 15.03 7.88 -2.14
CA ARG A 80 14.29 8.57 -1.09
C ARG A 80 14.80 8.24 0.31
N GLY A 81 15.90 7.50 0.41
CA GLY A 81 16.54 7.23 1.69
C GLY A 81 16.45 5.81 2.19
N PHE A 82 16.09 4.88 1.32
CA PHE A 82 15.95 3.47 1.70
C PHE A 82 16.85 2.60 0.82
N PRO A 83 18.17 2.67 1.03
CA PRO A 83 19.11 1.99 0.15
C PRO A 83 19.00 0.47 0.19
N ASP A 84 18.43 -0.08 1.26
CA ASP A 84 18.28 -1.54 1.39
C ASP A 84 16.96 -2.04 0.83
N PHE A 85 16.18 -1.16 0.20
CA PHE A 85 14.88 -1.56 -0.32
C PHE A 85 15.02 -2.62 -1.39
N ASP A 86 14.30 -3.73 -1.22
CA ASP A 86 14.28 -4.84 -2.16
C ASP A 86 12.82 -5.10 -2.52
N LEU A 87 12.45 -4.77 -3.75
CA LEU A 87 11.07 -4.89 -4.18
C LEU A 87 10.58 -6.34 -4.14
N HIS A 88 11.44 -7.26 -4.57
CA HIS A 88 11.07 -8.67 -4.57
C HIS A 88 10.69 -9.16 -3.17
N GLU A 89 11.51 -8.80 -2.20
CA GLU A 89 11.25 -9.14 -0.81
C GLU A 89 10.02 -8.41 -0.28
N PHE A 90 9.87 -7.15 -0.65
CA PHE A 90 8.72 -6.35 -0.24
C PHE A 90 7.41 -6.98 -0.70
N LEU A 91 7.41 -7.52 -1.90
CA LEU A 91 6.24 -8.17 -2.47
C LEU A 91 6.04 -9.60 -1.94
N ALA A 92 6.96 -10.07 -1.11
CA ALA A 92 6.91 -11.39 -0.48
C ALA A 92 6.87 -12.53 -1.48
N SER A 93 7.42 -12.32 -2.65
CA SER A 93 7.54 -13.35 -3.70
C SER A 93 6.21 -13.97 -4.12
N HIS A 94 5.11 -13.33 -3.78
CA HIS A 94 3.78 -13.81 -4.13
C HIS A 94 3.16 -12.94 -5.20
N GLU A 95 2.75 -13.57 -6.29
CA GLU A 95 1.97 -12.84 -7.27
C GLU A 95 0.52 -12.80 -6.82
N ALA A 96 -0.10 -11.63 -6.95
CA ALA A 96 -1.49 -11.48 -6.61
C ALA A 96 -2.35 -12.20 -7.65
N SER A 97 -3.43 -12.83 -7.18
CA SER A 97 -4.40 -13.44 -8.07
C SER A 97 -5.42 -12.39 -8.50
N GLU A 98 -6.25 -12.75 -9.47
CA GLU A 98 -7.33 -11.84 -9.89
C GLU A 98 -8.29 -11.55 -8.74
N GLN A 99 -8.53 -12.54 -7.89
CA GLN A 99 -9.36 -12.34 -6.71
C GLN A 99 -8.76 -11.32 -5.76
N ASP A 100 -7.42 -11.36 -5.61
CA ASP A 100 -6.74 -10.40 -4.75
C ASP A 100 -6.92 -8.99 -5.31
N ILE A 101 -6.83 -8.83 -6.62
CA ILE A 101 -7.01 -7.53 -7.25
C ILE A 101 -8.44 -7.03 -7.06
N ASP A 102 -9.41 -7.94 -7.17
CA ASP A 102 -10.81 -7.57 -6.93
C ASP A 102 -11.02 -7.06 -5.51
N GLY A 103 -10.22 -7.54 -4.56
CA GLY A 103 -10.31 -7.11 -3.17
C GLY A 103 -9.54 -5.85 -2.85
N LEU A 104 -8.84 -5.28 -3.83
CA LEU A 104 -7.99 -4.12 -3.57
C LEU A 104 -8.78 -2.90 -3.10
N PHE A 105 -9.90 -2.63 -3.74
CA PHE A 105 -10.72 -1.48 -3.38
C PHE A 105 -11.19 -1.59 -1.93
N GLU A 106 -11.60 -2.79 -1.54
CA GLU A 106 -12.03 -3.05 -0.17
C GLU A 106 -10.88 -2.87 0.82
N SER A 107 -9.69 -3.33 0.44
CA SER A 107 -8.50 -3.14 1.26
C SER A 107 -8.22 -1.64 1.47
N ALA A 108 -8.33 -0.86 0.41
CA ALA A 108 -8.13 0.58 0.48
C ALA A 108 -9.16 1.25 1.40
N LEU A 109 -10.42 0.85 1.28
CA LEU A 109 -11.47 1.39 2.13
C LEU A 109 -11.22 1.07 3.61
N ARG A 110 -10.70 -0.12 3.86
CA ARG A 110 -10.37 -0.53 5.22
C ARG A 110 -9.26 0.35 5.80
N LEU A 111 -8.28 0.69 4.99
CA LEU A 111 -7.24 1.62 5.44
C LEU A 111 -7.81 2.99 5.77
N LEU A 112 -8.75 3.46 4.97
CA LEU A 112 -9.39 4.74 5.23
C LEU A 112 -10.13 4.71 6.56
N ASP A 113 -10.84 3.63 6.84
CA ASP A 113 -11.56 3.48 8.10
C ASP A 113 -10.62 3.55 9.30
N LEU A 114 -9.48 2.86 9.19
CA LEU A 114 -8.52 2.85 10.27
C LEU A 114 -7.89 4.22 10.50
N SER A 115 -7.88 5.04 9.47
CA SER A 115 -7.25 6.35 9.56
C SER A 115 -8.18 7.42 10.13
N HIS A 116 -9.49 7.14 10.17
CA HIS A 116 -10.49 8.12 10.62
C HIS A 116 -11.44 7.58 11.67
N PRO A 117 -10.94 6.83 12.67
CA PRO A 117 -11.86 6.31 13.69
C PRO A 117 -12.47 7.42 14.53
N ASP A 118 -11.72 8.50 14.75
CA ASP A 118 -12.21 9.61 15.57
C ASP A 118 -13.25 10.43 14.87
N GLU A 119 -13.18 10.51 13.56
CA GLU A 119 -14.19 11.25 12.79
C GLU A 119 -15.56 10.62 12.93
N GLU A 120 -15.62 9.30 12.84
CA GLU A 120 -16.87 8.59 13.05
C GLU A 120 -17.42 8.88 14.42
N HIS A 121 -16.53 8.83 15.39
CA HIS A 121 -16.91 9.04 16.77
C HIS A 121 -17.47 10.44 17.00
N LEU A 122 -16.85 11.42 16.38
CA LEU A 122 -17.23 12.81 16.55
C LEU A 122 -18.52 13.15 15.82
N SER A 123 -18.84 12.43 14.77
CA SER A 123 -20.04 12.73 14.01
C SER A 123 -21.31 12.38 14.75
N GLU A 124 -21.19 11.72 15.86
CA GLU A 124 -22.33 11.43 16.71
C GLU A 124 -22.60 12.58 17.65
#